data_8af6fac40479ab5d2d3e2a1386981877
#
_entry.id   8af6fac40479ab5d2d3e2a1386981877
#
_cell.length_a   1.000
_cell.length_b   1.000
_cell.length_c   1.000
_cell.angle_alpha   90.00
_cell.angle_beta   90.00
_cell.angle_gamma   90.00
#
_symmetry.space_group_name_H-M   'P 1'
#
loop_
_entity.id
_entity.type
_entity.pdbx_description
1 polymer ?
#
loop_
_entity_poly.entity_id
_entity_poly.type
_entity_poly.pdbx_seq_one_letter_code
_entity_poly.pdbx_strand_id
1 'polypeptide(L)'
;RVFDMFAGVGYFTLPMARAGANVTATEHNPTAFRFLMENAKLNDVHDRVDIYRADCRDVADTVEADRVVMGFYDAYEYLDSALSALEPGGILHMHEATPEGLVFGRPIERIEDAAAAVDRTVEVLDTRRVKGYSEGVAHVVVDARIE
;
A
#
# COMPACT_ATOMS: atom_id res chain seq x y z
N ARG A 1 -11.61 5.67 -3.88
CA ARG A 1 -10.40 5.58 -4.71
C ARG A 1 -9.29 4.93 -3.89
N VAL A 2 -8.64 3.93 -4.45
CA VAL A 2 -7.54 3.22 -3.78
C VAL A 2 -6.31 3.23 -4.68
N PHE A 3 -5.15 3.46 -4.08
CA PHE A 3 -3.86 3.27 -4.74
C PHE A 3 -3.16 2.03 -4.19
N ASP A 4 -3.01 1.02 -5.02
CA ASP A 4 -2.22 -0.19 -4.72
C ASP A 4 -0.82 -0.04 -5.32
N MET A 5 0.14 0.31 -4.47
CA MET A 5 1.49 0.68 -4.91
C MET A 5 2.34 -0.51 -5.37
N PHE A 6 2.03 -1.71 -4.88
CA PHE A 6 2.80 -2.94 -5.13
C PHE A 6 1.83 -4.08 -5.48
N ALA A 7 1.12 -3.93 -6.60
CA ALA A 7 -0.04 -4.76 -6.91
C ALA A 7 0.28 -6.24 -7.17
N GLY A 8 1.48 -6.54 -7.68
CA GLY A 8 1.83 -7.90 -8.03
C GLY A 8 0.87 -8.46 -9.07
N VAL A 9 0.33 -9.64 -8.79
CA VAL A 9 -0.66 -10.29 -9.64
C VAL A 9 -2.11 -9.96 -9.24
N GLY A 10 -2.31 -9.10 -8.22
CA GLY A 10 -3.62 -8.59 -7.82
C GLY A 10 -4.17 -9.07 -6.49
N TYR A 11 -3.35 -9.55 -5.58
CA TYR A 11 -3.81 -10.07 -4.27
C TYR A 11 -4.70 -9.08 -3.50
N PHE A 12 -4.40 -7.79 -3.52
CA PHE A 12 -5.20 -6.75 -2.90
C PHE A 12 -6.08 -6.00 -3.90
N THR A 13 -5.54 -5.71 -5.08
CA THR A 13 -6.26 -4.99 -6.16
C THR A 13 -7.60 -5.63 -6.48
N LEU A 14 -7.62 -6.95 -6.72
CA LEU A 14 -8.84 -7.65 -7.16
C LEU A 14 -9.94 -7.68 -6.10
N PRO A 15 -9.67 -8.05 -4.83
CA PRO A 15 -10.70 -7.99 -3.79
C PRO A 15 -11.26 -6.60 -3.56
N MET A 16 -10.43 -5.56 -3.60
CA MET A 16 -10.86 -4.17 -3.44
C MET A 16 -11.76 -3.73 -4.60
N ALA A 17 -11.38 -4.03 -5.83
CA ALA A 17 -12.19 -3.73 -7.01
C ALA A 17 -13.52 -4.50 -7.00
N ARG A 18 -13.53 -5.75 -6.59
CA ARG A 18 -14.77 -6.54 -6.40
C ARG A 18 -15.67 -5.98 -5.32
N ALA A 19 -15.11 -5.34 -4.30
CA ALA A 19 -15.88 -4.64 -3.26
C ALA A 19 -16.41 -3.27 -3.72
N GLY A 20 -16.12 -2.85 -4.96
CA GLY A 20 -16.63 -1.63 -5.56
C GLY A 20 -15.65 -0.45 -5.58
N ALA A 21 -14.42 -0.63 -5.15
CA ALA A 21 -13.41 0.42 -5.22
C ALA A 21 -12.97 0.68 -6.68
N ASN A 22 -12.62 1.92 -6.96
CA ASN A 22 -11.83 2.27 -8.14
C ASN A 22 -10.36 2.24 -7.72
N VAL A 23 -9.58 1.35 -8.33
CA VAL A 23 -8.20 1.07 -7.93
C VAL A 23 -7.23 1.55 -9.00
N THR A 24 -6.28 2.37 -8.61
CA THR A 24 -5.05 2.61 -9.38
C THR A 24 -4.00 1.63 -8.87
N ALA A 25 -3.48 0.80 -9.75
CA ALA A 25 -2.51 -0.24 -9.41
C ALA A 25 -1.22 -0.06 -10.19
N THR A 26 -0.08 -0.13 -9.49
CA THR A 26 1.24 -0.11 -10.12
C THR A 26 1.96 -1.43 -9.90
N GLU A 27 2.61 -1.90 -10.94
CA GLU A 27 3.49 -3.08 -10.93
C GLU A 27 4.60 -2.91 -11.97
N HIS A 28 5.85 -2.88 -11.51
CA HIS A 28 6.99 -2.66 -12.39
C HIS A 28 7.49 -3.95 -13.08
N ASN A 29 7.23 -5.13 -12.50
CA ASN A 29 7.62 -6.41 -13.10
C ASN A 29 6.71 -6.72 -14.29
N PRO A 30 7.28 -6.89 -15.51
CA PRO A 30 6.46 -7.09 -16.72
C PRO A 30 5.62 -8.37 -16.68
N THR A 31 6.11 -9.42 -16.06
CA THR A 31 5.39 -10.70 -15.96
C THR A 31 4.22 -10.60 -14.99
N ALA A 32 4.45 -10.03 -13.80
CA ALA A 32 3.39 -9.80 -12.81
C ALA A 32 2.34 -8.82 -13.34
N PHE A 33 2.74 -7.75 -14.00
CA PHE A 33 1.84 -6.80 -14.67
C PHE A 33 0.91 -7.48 -15.67
N ARG A 34 1.44 -8.37 -16.50
CA ARG A 34 0.63 -9.14 -17.46
C ARG A 34 -0.40 -10.01 -16.76
N PHE A 35 -0.02 -10.72 -15.70
CA PHE A 35 -0.95 -11.52 -14.91
C PHE A 35 -1.99 -10.66 -14.20
N LEU A 36 -1.62 -9.50 -13.70
CA LEU A 36 -2.56 -8.56 -13.08
C LEU A 36 -3.65 -8.14 -14.09
N MET A 37 -3.26 -7.79 -15.31
CA MET A 37 -4.22 -7.45 -16.37
C MET A 37 -5.15 -8.62 -16.72
N GLU A 38 -4.61 -9.82 -16.87
CA GLU A 38 -5.40 -11.04 -17.15
C GLU A 38 -6.36 -11.33 -16.00
N ASN A 39 -5.89 -11.24 -14.76
CA ASN A 39 -6.70 -11.49 -13.57
C ASN A 39 -7.83 -10.47 -13.41
N ALA A 40 -7.58 -9.19 -13.73
CA ALA A 40 -8.63 -8.18 -13.71
C ALA A 40 -9.76 -8.50 -14.70
N LYS A 41 -9.43 -8.99 -15.89
CA LYS A 41 -10.41 -9.45 -16.89
C LYS A 41 -11.14 -10.70 -16.43
N LEU A 42 -10.42 -11.70 -15.94
CA LEU A 42 -11.01 -12.96 -15.45
C LEU A 42 -11.98 -12.76 -14.27
N ASN A 43 -11.79 -11.70 -13.48
CA ASN A 43 -12.63 -11.37 -12.35
C ASN A 43 -13.69 -10.30 -12.67
N ASP A 44 -13.82 -9.90 -13.93
CA ASP A 44 -14.77 -8.87 -14.39
C ASP A 44 -14.66 -7.52 -13.63
N VAL A 45 -13.44 -7.11 -13.28
CA VAL A 45 -13.16 -5.85 -12.59
C VAL A 45 -12.25 -4.91 -13.39
N HIS A 46 -11.94 -5.24 -14.62
CA HIS A 46 -11.00 -4.48 -15.47
C HIS A 46 -11.46 -3.02 -15.71
N ASP A 47 -12.75 -2.74 -15.64
CA ASP A 47 -13.33 -1.40 -15.75
C ASP A 47 -13.21 -0.55 -14.46
N ARG A 48 -12.77 -1.16 -13.35
CA ARG A 48 -12.54 -0.51 -12.06
C ARG A 48 -11.07 -0.40 -11.68
N VAL A 49 -10.18 -0.88 -12.52
CA VAL A 49 -8.74 -0.92 -12.22
C VAL A 49 -7.95 -0.26 -13.34
N ASP A 50 -7.29 0.83 -13.00
CA ASP A 50 -6.28 1.46 -13.87
C ASP A 50 -4.92 0.88 -13.52
N ILE A 51 -4.32 0.13 -14.45
CA ILE A 51 -3.08 -0.62 -14.21
C ILE A 51 -1.92 0.03 -14.95
N TYR A 52 -0.86 0.38 -14.23
CA TYR A 52 0.36 0.97 -14.77
C TYR A 52 1.54 0.02 -14.60
N ARG A 53 2.22 -0.26 -15.70
CA ARG A 53 3.53 -0.91 -15.66
C ARG A 53 4.58 0.16 -15.37
N ALA A 54 4.79 0.46 -14.09
CA ALA A 54 5.64 1.54 -13.63
C ALA A 54 6.14 1.29 -12.21
N ASP A 55 7.17 2.01 -11.80
CA ASP A 55 7.48 2.20 -10.40
C ASP A 55 6.38 3.10 -9.79
N CYS A 56 5.90 2.77 -8.60
CA CYS A 56 4.82 3.52 -7.96
C CYS A 56 5.18 5.00 -7.73
N ARG A 57 6.45 5.32 -7.55
CA ARG A 57 6.93 6.71 -7.39
C ARG A 57 6.68 7.57 -8.63
N ASP A 58 6.71 6.98 -9.81
CA ASP A 58 6.48 7.69 -11.08
C ASP A 58 5.00 8.04 -11.31
N VAL A 59 4.11 7.42 -10.55
CA VAL A 59 2.65 7.56 -10.70
C VAL A 59 2.03 8.31 -9.52
N ALA A 60 2.61 8.21 -8.34
CA ALA A 60 2.04 8.68 -7.08
C ALA A 60 1.55 10.13 -7.11
N ASP A 61 2.33 11.05 -7.68
CA ASP A 61 1.97 12.48 -7.75
C ASP A 61 0.78 12.79 -8.66
N THR A 62 0.32 11.82 -9.45
CA THR A 62 -0.85 11.95 -10.32
C THR A 62 -2.10 11.29 -9.74
N VAL A 63 -1.98 10.65 -8.58
CA VAL A 63 -3.05 9.89 -7.93
C VAL A 63 -3.63 10.68 -6.76
N GLU A 64 -4.95 10.69 -6.68
CA GLU A 64 -5.71 11.17 -5.51
C GLU A 64 -6.47 9.99 -4.92
N ALA A 65 -6.00 9.48 -3.78
CA ALA A 65 -6.54 8.27 -3.17
C ALA A 65 -7.09 8.49 -1.76
N ASP A 66 -8.23 7.88 -1.46
CA ASP A 66 -8.80 7.84 -0.12
C ASP A 66 -8.14 6.75 0.74
N ARG A 67 -7.48 5.78 0.06
CA ARG A 67 -6.67 4.71 0.67
C ARG A 67 -5.43 4.44 -0.16
N VAL A 68 -4.32 4.16 0.52
CA VAL A 68 -3.08 3.68 -0.09
C VAL A 68 -2.70 2.35 0.54
N VAL A 69 -2.46 1.35 -0.29
CA VAL A 69 -2.02 0.01 0.13
C VAL A 69 -0.56 -0.19 -0.27
N MET A 70 0.27 -0.46 0.72
CA MET A 70 1.71 -0.65 0.57
C MET A 70 2.09 -2.09 0.94
N GLY A 71 1.72 -3.04 0.08
CA GLY A 71 1.89 -4.48 0.29
C GLY A 71 3.30 -4.99 -0.04
N PHE A 72 4.32 -4.36 0.52
CA PHE A 72 5.72 -4.69 0.31
C PHE A 72 6.49 -4.63 1.64
N TYR A 73 7.43 -5.54 1.87
CA TYR A 73 8.12 -5.65 3.16
C TYR A 73 9.01 -4.46 3.51
N ASP A 74 9.53 -3.76 2.51
CA ASP A 74 10.32 -2.54 2.65
C ASP A 74 9.51 -1.30 2.21
N ALA A 75 8.19 -1.34 2.37
CA ALA A 75 7.28 -0.28 1.94
C ALA A 75 7.59 1.09 2.57
N TYR A 76 8.17 1.12 3.76
CA TYR A 76 8.55 2.35 4.44
C TYR A 76 9.46 3.26 3.60
N GLU A 77 10.24 2.72 2.68
CA GLU A 77 11.08 3.49 1.77
C GLU A 77 10.29 4.33 0.75
N TYR A 78 8.99 4.06 0.63
CA TYR A 78 8.07 4.70 -0.31
C TYR A 78 7.00 5.56 0.37
N LEU A 79 7.16 5.85 1.66
CA LEU A 79 6.19 6.62 2.43
C LEU A 79 5.94 8.01 1.85
N ASP A 80 6.97 8.70 1.36
CA ASP A 80 6.83 10.02 0.73
C ASP A 80 5.85 9.97 -0.45
N SER A 81 6.00 8.96 -1.32
CA SER A 81 5.12 8.76 -2.46
C SER A 81 3.71 8.34 -2.05
N ALA A 82 3.59 7.51 -1.01
CA ALA A 82 2.28 7.14 -0.47
C ALA A 82 1.53 8.36 0.07
N LEU A 83 2.23 9.24 0.79
CA LEU A 83 1.65 10.45 1.36
C LEU A 83 1.31 11.51 0.30
N SER A 84 2.07 11.57 -0.81
CA SER A 84 1.72 12.47 -1.92
C SER A 84 0.42 12.08 -2.61
N ALA A 85 0.15 10.77 -2.70
CA ALA A 85 -1.07 10.24 -3.32
C ALA A 85 -2.29 10.25 -2.37
N LEU A 86 -2.06 10.27 -1.05
CA LEU A 86 -3.10 10.11 -0.04
C LEU A 86 -3.75 11.44 0.32
N GLU A 87 -5.05 11.54 0.09
CA GLU A 87 -5.87 12.69 0.50
C GLU A 87 -5.85 12.89 2.03
N PRO A 88 -6.00 14.13 2.52
CA PRO A 88 -6.18 14.39 3.95
C PRO A 88 -7.35 13.58 4.54
N GLY A 89 -7.12 12.96 5.70
CA GLY A 89 -8.08 12.04 6.33
C GLY A 89 -8.11 10.64 5.72
N GLY A 90 -7.29 10.39 4.71
CA GLY A 90 -7.17 9.08 4.06
C GLY A 90 -6.48 8.04 4.92
N ILE A 91 -6.61 6.77 4.52
CA ILE A 91 -6.08 5.63 5.27
C ILE A 91 -4.91 5.00 4.55
N LEU A 92 -3.80 4.84 5.28
CA LEU A 92 -2.61 4.14 4.86
C LEU A 92 -2.61 2.72 5.44
N HIS A 93 -2.30 1.73 4.61
CA HIS A 93 -2.08 0.34 5.02
C HIS A 93 -0.62 -0.03 4.68
N MET A 94 0.26 0.01 5.67
CA MET A 94 1.70 -0.27 5.45
C MET A 94 2.09 -1.62 6.00
N HIS A 95 2.69 -2.45 5.15
CA HIS A 95 3.34 -3.70 5.52
C HIS A 95 4.82 -3.46 5.83
N GLU A 96 5.36 -4.22 6.75
CA GLU A 96 6.79 -4.22 7.07
C GLU A 96 7.25 -5.59 7.56
N ALA A 97 8.47 -5.99 7.20
CA ALA A 97 9.20 -7.05 7.87
C ALA A 97 10.00 -6.42 9.00
N THR A 98 9.60 -6.66 10.24
CA THR A 98 10.12 -5.99 11.43
C THR A 98 10.75 -6.98 12.39
N PRO A 99 11.98 -6.73 12.90
CA PRO A 99 12.53 -7.52 13.99
C PRO A 99 11.58 -7.58 15.18
N GLU A 100 11.50 -8.75 15.83
CA GLU A 100 10.52 -9.00 16.92
C GLU A 100 10.55 -7.96 18.03
N GLY A 101 11.74 -7.49 18.42
CA GLY A 101 11.89 -6.48 19.47
C GLY A 101 11.42 -5.07 19.07
N LEU A 102 11.14 -4.84 17.79
CA LEU A 102 10.70 -3.54 17.23
C LEU A 102 9.27 -3.59 16.68
N VAL A 103 8.58 -4.71 16.86
CA VAL A 103 7.22 -4.93 16.35
C VAL A 103 6.29 -3.85 16.90
N PHE A 104 5.63 -3.24 15.96
CA PHE A 104 4.80 -2.06 15.92
C PHE A 104 5.50 -0.73 16.25
N GLY A 105 6.46 -0.66 17.17
CA GLY A 105 7.16 0.57 17.48
C GLY A 105 7.85 1.20 16.25
N ARG A 106 8.70 0.44 15.59
CA ARG A 106 9.45 0.93 14.41
C ARG A 106 8.55 1.29 13.21
N PRO A 107 7.60 0.45 12.77
CA PRO A 107 6.75 0.82 11.64
C PRO A 107 5.87 2.03 11.95
N ILE A 108 5.34 2.18 13.17
CA ILE A 108 4.57 3.35 13.57
C ILE A 108 5.44 4.62 13.54
N GLU A 109 6.62 4.58 14.15
CA GLU A 109 7.56 5.71 14.16
C GLU A 109 7.91 6.17 12.74
N ARG A 110 8.12 5.24 11.80
CA ARG A 110 8.39 5.55 10.39
C ARG A 110 7.24 6.29 9.72
N ILE A 111 5.99 5.88 10.00
CA ILE A 111 4.80 6.57 9.47
C ILE A 111 4.68 7.96 10.09
N GLU A 112 4.88 8.08 11.40
CA GLU A 112 4.81 9.36 12.14
C GLU A 112 5.87 10.34 11.63
N ASP A 113 7.11 9.90 11.47
CA ASP A 113 8.21 10.73 10.95
C ASP A 113 7.94 11.21 9.53
N ALA A 114 7.47 10.33 8.64
CA ALA A 114 7.15 10.69 7.27
C ALA A 114 5.97 11.69 7.20
N ALA A 115 4.93 11.49 8.00
CA ALA A 115 3.79 12.40 8.07
C ALA A 115 4.18 13.77 8.63
N ALA A 116 4.99 13.80 9.70
CA ALA A 116 5.49 15.04 10.29
C ALA A 116 6.33 15.86 9.31
N ALA A 117 7.10 15.21 8.44
CA ALA A 117 7.90 15.88 7.41
C ALA A 117 7.06 16.66 6.37
N VAL A 118 5.77 16.34 6.25
CA VAL A 118 4.81 17.02 5.37
C VAL A 118 3.68 17.72 6.15
N ASP A 119 3.92 18.03 7.41
CA ASP A 119 2.99 18.74 8.31
C ASP A 119 1.64 18.01 8.48
N ARG A 120 1.65 16.68 8.48
CA ARG A 120 0.47 15.82 8.69
C ARG A 120 0.58 15.07 10.01
N THR A 121 -0.58 14.68 10.57
CA THR A 121 -0.67 13.92 11.82
C THR A 121 -1.17 12.49 11.56
N VAL A 122 -0.87 11.58 12.49
CA VAL A 122 -1.15 10.15 12.37
C VAL A 122 -2.06 9.69 13.48
N GLU A 123 -3.14 9.00 13.13
CA GLU A 123 -3.96 8.21 14.04
C GLU A 123 -3.81 6.73 13.68
N VAL A 124 -3.17 5.95 14.55
CA VAL A 124 -3.07 4.49 14.34
C VAL A 124 -4.43 3.86 14.61
N LEU A 125 -5.00 3.22 13.59
CA LEU A 125 -6.32 2.59 13.65
C LEU A 125 -6.25 1.13 14.06
N ASP A 126 -5.26 0.40 13.54
CA ASP A 126 -5.07 -1.02 13.82
C ASP A 126 -3.62 -1.45 13.57
N THR A 127 -3.21 -2.49 14.28
CA THR A 127 -1.90 -3.13 14.10
C THR A 127 -2.09 -4.64 14.09
N ARG A 128 -1.50 -5.30 13.10
CA ARG A 128 -1.62 -6.76 12.94
C ARG A 128 -0.28 -7.42 12.72
N ARG A 129 -0.06 -8.52 13.43
CA ARG A 129 1.00 -9.47 13.10
C ARG A 129 0.40 -10.51 12.15
N VAL A 130 0.90 -10.56 10.92
CA VAL A 130 0.38 -11.48 9.90
C VAL A 130 0.98 -12.87 10.06
N LYS A 131 2.32 -12.94 10.11
CA LYS A 131 3.07 -14.20 10.25
C LYS A 131 4.54 -13.94 10.59
N GLY A 132 5.29 -15.00 10.90
CA GLY A 132 6.75 -14.95 10.90
C GLY A 132 7.26 -14.77 9.47
N TYR A 133 8.22 -13.88 9.26
CA TYR A 133 8.89 -13.68 7.98
C TYR A 133 10.15 -14.52 7.88
N SER A 134 10.98 -14.46 8.91
CA SER A 134 12.18 -15.27 9.12
C SER A 134 12.45 -15.39 10.62
N GLU A 135 13.52 -16.07 11.02
CA GLU A 135 13.88 -16.17 12.44
C GLU A 135 14.09 -14.77 13.04
N GLY A 136 13.35 -14.47 14.10
CA GLY A 136 13.40 -13.18 14.79
C GLY A 136 12.81 -11.99 14.02
N VAL A 137 12.12 -12.22 12.89
CA VAL A 137 11.48 -11.19 12.07
C VAL A 137 10.02 -11.53 11.80
N ALA A 138 9.13 -10.58 12.04
CA ALA A 138 7.69 -10.71 11.79
C ALA A 138 7.24 -9.87 10.60
N HIS A 139 6.27 -10.38 9.85
CA HIS A 139 5.48 -9.59 8.91
C HIS A 139 4.33 -8.93 9.67
N VAL A 140 4.31 -7.62 9.69
CA VAL A 140 3.30 -6.81 10.37
C VAL A 140 2.63 -5.83 9.42
N VAL A 141 1.43 -5.39 9.78
CA VAL A 141 0.67 -4.36 9.08
C VAL A 141 0.24 -3.29 10.08
N VAL A 142 0.41 -2.04 9.69
CA VAL A 142 -0.13 -0.88 10.41
C VAL A 142 -1.16 -0.20 9.52
N ASP A 143 -2.36 -0.02 10.04
CA ASP A 143 -3.41 0.80 9.44
C ASP A 143 -3.47 2.13 10.17
N ALA A 144 -3.30 3.22 9.43
CA ALA A 144 -3.25 4.57 10.01
C ALA A 144 -4.07 5.56 9.18
N ARG A 145 -4.77 6.46 9.85
CA ARG A 145 -5.36 7.66 9.24
C ARG A 145 -4.33 8.78 9.27
N ILE A 146 -4.23 9.48 8.15
CA ILE A 146 -3.28 10.58 7.97
C ILE A 146 -4.08 11.86 7.70
N GLU A 147 -4.06 12.78 8.67
CA GLU A 147 -4.78 14.06 8.60
C GLU A 147 -3.95 15.16 7.92
#